data_a86d74b352d39c465b93e0dd43400a61
#
_entry.id   a86d74b352d39c465b93e0dd43400a61
#
_cell.length_a   1.000
_cell.length_b   1.000
_cell.length_c   1.000
_cell.angle_alpha   90.00
_cell.angle_beta   90.00
_cell.angle_gamma   90.00
#
_symmetry.space_group_name_H-M   'P 1'
#
loop_
_entity.id
_entity.type
_entity.pdbx_description
1 polymer ?
#
loop_
_entity_poly.entity_id
_entity_poly.type
_entity_poly.pdbx_seq_one_letter_code
_entity_poly.pdbx_strand_id
1 'polypeptide(L)'
;MYCGNYNSTYGTTILQKYSDLLGLSTKAGVEIEESEPMASNTNSVASAIGQGNHKYSTLNLARYVTTIATSGTCYNLTLVDKITDSDGNLIEDNHADVDHQVELSSNIWSTVHEGMMLAGNSYSTIAKLGLKIAAKSGTAQENTNEPDHSLLVTYSPYDDPQICVSVCIQHGYSSTTSMDLTADVYKIYYGME
;
A
#
# COMPACT_ATOMS: atom_id res chain seq x y z
N MET A 1 -14.10 2.74 -17.17
CA MET A 1 -14.19 4.01 -16.44
C MET A 1 -15.22 3.84 -15.33
N TYR A 2 -14.75 3.80 -14.08
CA TYR A 2 -15.54 3.41 -12.93
C TYR A 2 -16.62 4.43 -12.52
N CYS A 3 -16.41 5.69 -12.85
CA CYS A 3 -17.27 6.79 -12.39
C CYS A 3 -18.59 7.00 -13.17
N GLY A 4 -18.86 6.24 -14.22
CA GLY A 4 -19.91 6.58 -15.15
C GLY A 4 -21.33 6.08 -14.83
N ASN A 5 -21.52 5.13 -13.91
CA ASN A 5 -22.80 4.42 -13.74
C ASN A 5 -23.22 4.19 -12.29
N TYR A 6 -22.85 5.05 -11.35
CA TYR A 6 -23.07 4.79 -9.94
C TYR A 6 -24.28 5.49 -9.35
N ASN A 7 -25.25 4.70 -8.91
CA ASN A 7 -25.95 5.07 -7.70
C ASN A 7 -24.99 4.83 -6.50
N SER A 8 -25.10 5.61 -5.45
CA SER A 8 -24.17 5.62 -4.31
C SER A 8 -23.95 4.24 -3.66
N THR A 9 -24.95 3.39 -3.63
CA THR A 9 -24.91 2.08 -2.97
C THR A 9 -24.07 1.07 -3.73
N TYR A 10 -24.18 1.01 -5.05
CA TYR A 10 -23.46 0.02 -5.86
C TYR A 10 -21.96 0.30 -5.88
N GLY A 11 -21.57 1.57 -6.01
CA GLY A 11 -20.15 1.95 -6.07
C GLY A 11 -19.39 1.65 -4.78
N THR A 12 -19.95 1.98 -3.62
CA THR A 12 -19.30 1.71 -2.33
C THR A 12 -19.28 0.23 -1.99
N THR A 13 -20.29 -0.56 -2.36
CA THR A 13 -20.31 -2.01 -2.11
C THR A 13 -19.18 -2.73 -2.84
N ILE A 14 -18.91 -2.39 -4.09
CA ILE A 14 -17.80 -2.99 -4.84
C ILE A 14 -16.46 -2.55 -4.27
N LEU A 15 -16.30 -1.28 -3.93
CA LEU A 15 -15.11 -0.76 -3.31
C LEU A 15 -14.81 -1.48 -1.99
N GLN A 16 -15.81 -1.65 -1.12
CA GLN A 16 -15.69 -2.39 0.14
C GLN A 16 -15.27 -3.83 -0.10
N LYS A 17 -15.91 -4.53 -1.05
CA LYS A 17 -15.55 -5.90 -1.41
C LYS A 17 -14.07 -6.03 -1.78
N TYR A 18 -13.54 -5.15 -2.62
CA TYR A 18 -12.14 -5.23 -3.00
C TYR A 18 -11.19 -4.72 -1.92
N SER A 19 -11.65 -3.80 -1.06
CA SER A 19 -10.88 -3.41 0.14
C SER A 19 -10.72 -4.59 1.10
N ASP A 20 -11.77 -5.37 1.32
CA ASP A 20 -11.71 -6.61 2.10
C ASP A 20 -10.74 -7.61 1.48
N LEU A 21 -10.93 -7.92 0.20
CA LEU A 21 -10.10 -8.89 -0.51
C LEU A 21 -8.60 -8.52 -0.50
N LEU A 22 -8.28 -7.23 -0.51
CA LEU A 22 -6.89 -6.75 -0.58
C LEU A 22 -6.33 -6.37 0.81
N GLY A 23 -6.99 -6.76 1.90
CA GLY A 23 -6.49 -6.62 3.26
C GLY A 23 -6.59 -5.20 3.84
N LEU A 24 -7.44 -4.32 3.26
CA LEU A 24 -7.61 -2.93 3.71
C LEU A 24 -8.71 -2.74 4.77
N SER A 25 -9.58 -3.73 4.99
CA SER A 25 -10.74 -3.58 5.88
C SER A 25 -10.55 -4.18 7.26
N THR A 26 -9.40 -4.79 7.52
CA THR A 26 -9.03 -5.37 8.82
C THR A 26 -7.68 -4.84 9.28
N LYS A 27 -7.40 -4.95 10.58
CA LYS A 27 -6.08 -4.66 11.13
C LYS A 27 -5.00 -5.50 10.45
N ALA A 28 -3.80 -4.99 10.40
CA ALA A 28 -2.68 -5.67 9.74
C ALA A 28 -2.15 -6.86 10.55
N GLY A 29 -2.44 -6.91 11.86
CA GLY A 29 -2.13 -8.05 12.73
C GLY A 29 -0.84 -7.90 13.54
N VAL A 30 -0.22 -6.70 13.56
CA VAL A 30 1.02 -6.48 14.29
C VAL A 30 0.80 -6.44 15.82
N GLU A 31 1.88 -6.63 16.59
CA GLU A 31 1.88 -6.77 18.04
C GLU A 31 1.63 -5.46 18.81
N ILE A 32 1.48 -4.33 18.11
CA ILE A 32 1.13 -3.04 18.72
C ILE A 32 -0.32 -2.67 18.45
N GLU A 33 -0.85 -1.69 19.19
CA GLU A 33 -2.22 -1.21 18.99
C GLU A 33 -2.38 -0.59 17.60
N GLU A 34 -3.41 -1.05 16.88
CA GLU A 34 -3.78 -0.56 15.57
C GLU A 34 -5.16 0.12 15.61
N SER A 35 -5.30 1.23 14.87
CA SER A 35 -6.60 1.84 14.60
C SER A 35 -7.45 0.94 13.69
N GLU A 36 -8.77 0.94 13.88
CA GLU A 36 -9.70 0.24 12.99
C GLU A 36 -9.70 0.88 11.60
N PRO A 37 -9.35 0.14 10.55
CA PRO A 37 -9.43 0.64 9.19
C PRO A 37 -10.88 0.71 8.71
N MET A 38 -11.13 1.57 7.75
CA MET A 38 -12.46 1.71 7.15
C MET A 38 -12.39 2.02 5.66
N ALA A 39 -12.96 1.15 4.84
CA ALA A 39 -13.26 1.46 3.46
C ALA A 39 -14.45 2.43 3.37
N SER A 40 -14.40 3.39 2.48
CA SER A 40 -15.47 4.37 2.34
C SER A 40 -16.83 3.72 2.06
N ASN A 41 -17.84 4.17 2.78
CA ASN A 41 -19.24 3.74 2.68
C ASN A 41 -20.20 4.87 2.28
N THR A 42 -19.67 6.04 1.97
CA THR A 42 -20.43 7.22 1.57
C THR A 42 -19.84 7.81 0.27
N ASN A 43 -20.61 8.67 -0.39
CA ASN A 43 -20.19 9.42 -1.58
C ASN A 43 -19.38 8.58 -2.59
N SER A 44 -20.07 7.69 -3.31
CA SER A 44 -19.44 6.73 -4.22
C SER A 44 -18.58 7.39 -5.31
N VAL A 45 -18.91 8.60 -5.75
CA VAL A 45 -18.13 9.32 -6.77
C VAL A 45 -16.80 9.79 -6.19
N ALA A 46 -16.80 10.42 -5.02
CA ALA A 46 -15.57 10.83 -4.34
C ALA A 46 -14.73 9.61 -3.93
N SER A 47 -15.36 8.54 -3.43
CA SER A 47 -14.68 7.30 -3.05
C SER A 47 -14.00 6.63 -4.23
N ALA A 48 -14.56 6.71 -5.44
CA ALA A 48 -13.98 6.11 -6.64
C ALA A 48 -12.66 6.75 -7.09
N ILE A 49 -12.36 7.96 -6.62
CA ILE A 49 -11.08 8.65 -6.87
C ILE A 49 -10.17 8.66 -5.65
N GLY A 50 -10.48 7.86 -4.62
CA GLY A 50 -9.70 7.77 -3.39
C GLY A 50 -10.01 8.85 -2.34
N GLN A 51 -11.03 9.66 -2.59
CA GLN A 51 -11.62 10.57 -1.61
C GLN A 51 -12.80 9.89 -0.89
N GLY A 52 -13.42 10.54 0.06
CA GLY A 52 -14.52 9.97 0.83
C GLY A 52 -14.11 9.81 2.30
N ASN A 53 -14.75 8.90 3.01
CA ASN A 53 -14.47 8.68 4.44
C ASN A 53 -13.57 7.48 4.72
N HIS A 54 -12.64 7.19 3.82
CA HIS A 54 -11.60 6.16 4.06
C HIS A 54 -10.74 6.50 5.28
N LYS A 55 -10.38 5.45 6.03
CA LYS A 55 -9.42 5.52 7.14
C LYS A 55 -8.49 4.33 7.06
N TYR A 56 -7.24 4.58 6.71
CA TYR A 56 -6.20 3.56 6.63
C TYR A 56 -4.93 4.08 7.30
N SER A 57 -4.28 3.23 8.07
CA SER A 57 -2.91 3.47 8.52
C SER A 57 -1.92 3.19 7.38
N THR A 58 -0.69 3.69 7.51
CA THR A 58 0.40 3.32 6.60
C THR A 58 0.67 1.82 6.63
N LEU A 59 0.39 1.17 7.74
CA LEU A 59 0.52 -0.27 7.91
C LEU A 59 -0.52 -1.04 7.08
N ASN A 60 -1.79 -0.58 7.07
CA ASN A 60 -2.80 -1.16 6.17
C ASN A 60 -2.40 -1.00 4.70
N LEU A 61 -1.83 0.15 4.32
CA LEU A 61 -1.34 0.38 2.97
C LEU A 61 -0.12 -0.49 2.64
N ALA A 62 0.77 -0.77 3.60
CA ALA A 62 1.89 -1.70 3.42
C ALA A 62 1.38 -3.12 3.18
N ARG A 63 0.42 -3.61 4.00
CA ARG A 63 -0.25 -4.90 3.80
C ARG A 63 -0.90 -5.00 2.43
N TYR A 64 -1.64 -3.96 2.04
CA TYR A 64 -2.29 -3.87 0.73
C TYR A 64 -1.30 -3.98 -0.43
N VAL A 65 -0.21 -3.19 -0.41
CA VAL A 65 0.77 -3.23 -1.49
C VAL A 65 1.55 -4.55 -1.51
N THR A 66 1.76 -5.19 -0.36
CA THR A 66 2.34 -6.54 -0.28
C THR A 66 1.41 -7.57 -0.91
N THR A 67 0.11 -7.49 -0.65
CA THR A 67 -0.90 -8.36 -1.29
C THR A 67 -0.88 -8.21 -2.81
N ILE A 68 -0.71 -6.99 -3.32
CA ILE A 68 -0.54 -6.77 -4.76
C ILE A 68 0.79 -7.37 -5.24
N ALA A 69 1.91 -7.02 -4.62
CA ALA A 69 3.25 -7.45 -5.02
C ALA A 69 3.38 -8.97 -5.12
N THR A 70 2.69 -9.71 -4.26
CA THR A 70 2.66 -11.18 -4.22
C THR A 70 1.57 -11.81 -5.08
N SER A 71 0.88 -11.02 -5.91
CA SER A 71 -0.24 -11.48 -6.74
C SER A 71 -1.35 -12.17 -5.93
N GLY A 72 -1.67 -11.62 -4.76
CA GLY A 72 -2.85 -11.99 -3.98
C GLY A 72 -2.59 -12.64 -2.63
N THR A 73 -1.37 -12.90 -2.22
CA THR A 73 -1.11 -13.41 -0.86
C THR A 73 -1.25 -12.28 0.16
N CYS A 74 -2.30 -12.30 0.94
CA CYS A 74 -2.54 -11.37 2.03
C CYS A 74 -1.99 -11.95 3.34
N TYR A 75 -1.14 -11.19 4.03
CA TYR A 75 -0.50 -11.63 5.27
C TYR A 75 -1.09 -10.92 6.50
N ASN A 76 -1.10 -11.59 7.64
CA ASN A 76 -1.03 -10.93 8.94
C ASN A 76 0.42 -10.51 9.16
N LEU A 77 0.64 -9.22 9.34
CA LEU A 77 1.99 -8.69 9.48
C LEU A 77 2.52 -8.90 10.90
N THR A 78 3.83 -8.88 11.06
CA THR A 78 4.50 -8.91 12.35
C THR A 78 5.65 -7.88 12.35
N LEU A 79 5.92 -7.29 13.50
CA LEU A 79 7.09 -6.44 13.76
C LEU A 79 8.21 -7.22 14.45
N VAL A 80 7.92 -8.43 14.93
CA VAL A 80 8.87 -9.30 15.60
C VAL A 80 9.40 -10.31 14.61
N ASP A 81 10.69 -10.23 14.29
CA ASP A 81 11.39 -11.20 13.45
C ASP A 81 11.77 -12.46 14.23
N LYS A 82 12.37 -12.27 15.40
CA LYS A 82 12.82 -13.37 16.25
C LYS A 82 12.98 -12.94 17.70
N ILE A 83 12.91 -13.91 18.60
CA ILE A 83 13.22 -13.75 20.02
C ILE A 83 14.47 -14.57 20.34
N THR A 84 15.45 -13.97 20.99
CA THR A 84 16.69 -14.62 21.42
C THR A 84 16.85 -14.49 22.93
N ASP A 85 17.60 -15.43 23.55
CA ASP A 85 18.05 -15.30 24.93
C ASP A 85 19.19 -14.27 25.08
N SER A 86 19.68 -14.07 26.30
CA SER A 86 20.80 -13.16 26.59
C SER A 86 22.12 -13.57 25.96
N ASP A 87 22.27 -14.82 25.57
CA ASP A 87 23.46 -15.39 24.94
C ASP A 87 23.36 -15.39 23.40
N GLY A 88 22.22 -14.90 22.86
CA GLY A 88 21.96 -14.81 21.43
C GLY A 88 21.38 -16.08 20.81
N ASN A 89 21.04 -17.11 21.60
CA ASN A 89 20.42 -18.32 21.08
C ASN A 89 18.96 -18.04 20.70
N LEU A 90 18.52 -18.58 19.59
CA LEU A 90 17.16 -18.44 19.09
C LEU A 90 16.18 -19.15 20.05
N ILE A 91 15.21 -18.40 20.58
CA ILE A 91 14.09 -18.93 21.37
C ILE A 91 12.88 -19.15 20.45
N GLU A 92 12.58 -18.16 19.64
CA GLU A 92 11.42 -18.17 18.74
C GLU A 92 11.78 -17.46 17.44
N ASP A 93 11.44 -18.10 16.34
CA ASP A 93 11.51 -17.52 14.99
C ASP A 93 10.08 -17.16 14.58
N ASN A 94 9.86 -15.90 14.19
CA ASN A 94 8.53 -15.39 13.93
C ASN A 94 8.41 -14.93 12.49
N HIS A 95 7.36 -15.37 11.82
CA HIS A 95 7.11 -15.05 10.42
C HIS A 95 5.67 -14.56 10.24
N ALA A 96 5.47 -13.71 9.26
CA ALA A 96 4.13 -13.29 8.88
C ALA A 96 3.31 -14.48 8.37
N ASP A 97 2.14 -14.70 8.97
CA ASP A 97 1.22 -15.75 8.56
C ASP A 97 0.37 -15.30 7.38
N VAL A 98 0.04 -16.26 6.50
CA VAL A 98 -0.92 -16.01 5.42
C VAL A 98 -2.33 -15.93 6.00
N ASP A 99 -2.96 -14.78 5.88
CA ASP A 99 -4.35 -14.58 6.27
C ASP A 99 -5.30 -15.22 5.24
N HIS A 100 -5.14 -14.83 3.99
CA HIS A 100 -5.92 -15.40 2.88
C HIS A 100 -5.24 -15.21 1.53
N GLN A 101 -5.76 -15.91 0.52
CA GLN A 101 -5.33 -15.78 -0.86
C GLN A 101 -6.42 -15.13 -1.71
N VAL A 102 -6.06 -14.08 -2.45
CA VAL A 102 -6.96 -13.38 -3.37
C VAL A 102 -6.91 -14.04 -4.73
N GLU A 103 -7.99 -14.69 -5.11
CA GLU A 103 -8.09 -15.37 -6.41
C GLU A 103 -8.58 -14.40 -7.48
N LEU A 104 -7.66 -13.86 -8.27
CA LEU A 104 -7.93 -13.12 -9.50
C LEU A 104 -7.20 -13.79 -10.67
N SER A 105 -7.69 -13.57 -11.88
CA SER A 105 -7.01 -14.12 -13.07
C SER A 105 -5.60 -13.52 -13.23
N SER A 106 -4.67 -14.30 -13.77
CA SER A 106 -3.30 -13.85 -14.06
C SER A 106 -3.25 -12.59 -14.92
N ASN A 107 -4.22 -12.44 -15.83
CA ASN A 107 -4.33 -11.23 -16.67
C ASN A 107 -4.68 -9.99 -15.85
N ILE A 108 -5.48 -10.10 -14.80
CA ILE A 108 -5.77 -8.95 -13.91
C ILE A 108 -4.52 -8.57 -13.15
N TRP A 109 -3.82 -9.55 -12.55
CA TRP A 109 -2.58 -9.30 -11.83
C TRP A 109 -1.52 -8.66 -12.73
N SER A 110 -1.26 -9.24 -13.91
CA SER A 110 -0.27 -8.68 -14.84
C SER A 110 -0.61 -7.25 -15.28
N THR A 111 -1.90 -6.95 -15.50
CA THR A 111 -2.34 -5.60 -15.86
C THR A 111 -2.10 -4.59 -14.73
N VAL A 112 -2.37 -4.98 -13.47
CA VAL A 112 -2.11 -4.13 -12.30
C VAL A 112 -0.62 -3.89 -12.12
N HIS A 113 0.19 -4.95 -12.16
CA HIS A 113 1.64 -4.88 -12.02
C HIS A 113 2.26 -3.99 -13.12
N GLU A 114 1.87 -4.19 -14.38
CA GLU A 114 2.36 -3.39 -15.50
C GLU A 114 1.96 -1.91 -15.33
N GLY A 115 0.73 -1.62 -14.93
CA GLY A 115 0.26 -0.27 -14.64
C GLY A 115 1.07 0.41 -13.53
N MET A 116 1.40 -0.31 -12.46
CA MET A 116 2.22 0.20 -11.37
C MET A 116 3.69 0.40 -11.80
N MET A 117 4.23 -0.48 -12.64
CA MET A 117 5.58 -0.32 -13.20
C MET A 117 5.67 0.90 -14.13
N LEU A 118 4.68 1.10 -14.99
CA LEU A 118 4.60 2.28 -15.84
C LEU A 118 4.53 3.58 -15.02
N ALA A 119 3.75 3.57 -13.92
CA ALA A 119 3.69 4.71 -13.01
C ALA A 119 5.04 4.97 -12.35
N GLY A 120 5.73 3.95 -11.80
CA GLY A 120 7.06 4.08 -11.21
C GLY A 120 8.07 4.69 -12.18
N ASN A 121 8.07 4.23 -13.44
CA ASN A 121 8.92 4.78 -14.50
C ASN A 121 8.59 6.25 -14.85
N SER A 122 7.36 6.69 -14.66
CA SER A 122 6.95 8.07 -14.91
C SER A 122 7.32 9.05 -13.80
N TYR A 123 7.60 8.56 -12.60
CA TYR A 123 7.99 9.38 -11.45
C TYR A 123 9.50 9.64 -11.48
N SER A 124 9.89 10.85 -11.88
CA SER A 124 11.30 11.20 -12.15
C SER A 124 12.25 10.90 -10.97
N THR A 125 11.82 11.11 -9.73
CA THR A 125 12.62 10.82 -8.53
C THR A 125 12.86 9.31 -8.40
N ILE A 126 11.83 8.50 -8.59
CA ILE A 126 11.90 7.03 -8.50
C ILE A 126 12.70 6.46 -9.68
N ALA A 127 12.42 6.92 -10.90
CA ALA A 127 13.08 6.43 -12.11
C ALA A 127 14.60 6.67 -12.11
N LYS A 128 15.07 7.78 -11.51
CA LYS A 128 16.50 8.09 -11.38
C LYS A 128 17.30 7.09 -10.56
N LEU A 129 16.65 6.27 -9.74
CA LEU A 129 17.32 5.21 -8.98
C LEU A 129 17.84 4.08 -9.87
N GLY A 130 17.34 3.96 -11.10
CA GLY A 130 17.70 2.86 -12.00
C GLY A 130 17.20 1.48 -11.54
N LEU A 131 16.32 1.43 -10.56
CA LEU A 131 15.70 0.23 -10.03
C LEU A 131 14.35 -0.03 -10.71
N LYS A 132 13.95 -1.30 -10.79
CA LYS A 132 12.61 -1.68 -11.25
C LYS A 132 11.61 -1.54 -10.08
N ILE A 133 11.01 -0.39 -9.95
CA ILE A 133 10.07 -0.07 -8.87
C ILE A 133 8.66 0.12 -9.44
N ALA A 134 7.74 -0.70 -8.99
CA ALA A 134 6.31 -0.51 -9.23
C ALA A 134 5.75 0.45 -8.19
N ALA A 135 4.91 1.41 -8.60
CA ALA A 135 4.47 2.50 -7.75
C ALA A 135 3.02 2.94 -7.98
N LYS A 136 2.36 3.47 -6.96
CA LYS A 136 1.11 4.22 -7.08
C LYS A 136 1.11 5.38 -6.10
N SER A 137 1.00 6.59 -6.63
CA SER A 137 0.90 7.81 -5.82
C SER A 137 -0.54 8.13 -5.44
N GLY A 138 -0.70 8.89 -4.37
CA GLY A 138 -1.95 9.46 -3.92
C GLY A 138 -1.75 10.88 -3.40
N THR A 139 -2.76 11.71 -3.63
CA THR A 139 -2.89 13.03 -3.00
C THR A 139 -4.28 13.07 -2.40
N ALA A 140 -4.37 13.18 -1.08
CA ALA A 140 -5.63 13.13 -0.36
C ALA A 140 -5.91 14.45 0.34
N GLN A 141 -7.05 15.06 0.00
CA GLN A 141 -7.52 16.28 0.64
C GLN A 141 -8.40 15.91 1.82
N GLU A 142 -8.00 16.30 3.02
CA GLU A 142 -8.80 16.13 4.23
C GLU A 142 -9.75 17.33 4.45
N ASN A 143 -9.22 18.53 4.27
CA ASN A 143 -9.98 19.77 4.33
C ASN A 143 -9.42 20.83 3.37
N THR A 144 -10.14 21.92 3.16
CA THR A 144 -9.75 22.97 2.20
C THR A 144 -8.82 24.03 2.80
N ASN A 145 -8.54 23.99 4.10
CA ASN A 145 -7.73 24.99 4.80
C ASN A 145 -6.28 24.55 5.03
N GLU A 146 -5.99 23.28 4.76
CA GLU A 146 -4.70 22.68 4.97
C GLU A 146 -4.22 22.00 3.68
N PRO A 147 -2.89 21.88 3.50
CA PRO A 147 -2.35 21.16 2.35
C PRO A 147 -2.77 19.69 2.33
N ASP A 148 -2.86 19.14 1.13
CA ASP A 148 -3.18 17.74 0.92
C ASP A 148 -2.12 16.80 1.50
N HIS A 149 -2.52 15.59 1.87
CA HIS A 149 -1.60 14.53 2.26
C HIS A 149 -0.90 13.94 1.03
N SER A 150 0.39 13.68 1.17
CA SER A 150 1.20 13.02 0.14
C SER A 150 1.32 11.54 0.45
N LEU A 151 0.88 10.68 -0.48
CA LEU A 151 0.89 9.23 -0.31
C LEU A 151 1.63 8.56 -1.46
N LEU A 152 2.34 7.49 -1.13
CA LEU A 152 2.95 6.61 -2.12
C LEU A 152 3.01 5.19 -1.58
N VAL A 153 2.66 4.22 -2.40
CA VAL A 153 2.90 2.80 -2.17
C VAL A 153 3.73 2.24 -3.31
N THR A 154 4.72 1.42 -2.98
CA THR A 154 5.66 0.87 -3.97
C THR A 154 6.10 -0.53 -3.58
N TYR A 155 6.61 -1.29 -4.55
CA TYR A 155 7.39 -2.50 -4.30
C TYR A 155 8.55 -2.64 -5.29
N SER A 156 9.58 -3.37 -4.89
CA SER A 156 10.81 -3.59 -5.69
C SER A 156 11.52 -4.88 -5.26
N PRO A 157 12.22 -5.59 -6.16
CA PRO A 157 12.17 -5.42 -7.62
C PRO A 157 10.79 -5.79 -8.20
N TYR A 158 10.46 -5.22 -9.36
CA TYR A 158 9.19 -5.52 -10.03
C TYR A 158 8.97 -7.01 -10.33
N ASP A 159 10.03 -7.69 -10.78
CA ASP A 159 9.97 -9.08 -11.23
C ASP A 159 9.99 -10.10 -10.07
N ASP A 160 10.57 -9.72 -8.92
CA ASP A 160 10.71 -10.56 -7.73
C ASP A 160 10.71 -9.68 -6.46
N PRO A 161 9.53 -9.26 -5.98
CA PRO A 161 9.40 -8.29 -4.91
C PRO A 161 10.06 -8.73 -3.60
N GLN A 162 11.00 -7.93 -3.10
CA GLN A 162 11.73 -8.15 -1.85
C GLN A 162 11.36 -7.12 -0.78
N ILE A 163 10.90 -5.93 -1.20
CA ILE A 163 10.53 -4.86 -0.29
C ILE A 163 9.29 -4.13 -0.81
N CYS A 164 8.36 -3.87 0.08
CA CYS A 164 7.24 -2.97 -0.11
C CYS A 164 7.41 -1.72 0.75
N VAL A 165 7.12 -0.55 0.21
CA VAL A 165 7.22 0.71 0.94
C VAL A 165 5.90 1.46 0.86
N SER A 166 5.37 1.85 2.01
CA SER A 166 4.19 2.71 2.14
C SER A 166 4.56 3.99 2.87
N VAL A 167 4.28 5.12 2.26
CA VAL A 167 4.58 6.45 2.80
C VAL A 167 3.31 7.29 2.83
N CYS A 168 3.06 7.94 3.97
CA CYS A 168 2.08 9.00 4.11
C CYS A 168 2.74 10.19 4.82
N ILE A 169 2.79 11.34 4.13
CA ILE A 169 3.25 12.59 4.73
C ILE A 169 2.04 13.50 4.88
N GLN A 170 1.62 13.72 6.12
CA GLN A 170 0.52 14.62 6.42
C GLN A 170 0.90 16.03 5.97
N HIS A 171 -0.06 16.69 5.32
CA HIS A 171 0.11 18.04 4.79
C HIS A 171 1.36 18.21 3.88
N GLY A 172 1.70 17.12 3.17
CA GLY A 172 2.87 17.05 2.29
C GLY A 172 2.71 17.74 0.93
N TYR A 173 1.64 18.47 0.71
CA TYR A 173 1.26 19.24 -0.48
C TYR A 173 0.97 18.38 -1.72
N SER A 174 1.86 17.50 -2.11
CA SER A 174 1.70 16.67 -3.31
C SER A 174 2.40 15.33 -3.16
N SER A 175 2.03 14.38 -4.00
CA SER A 175 2.67 13.06 -4.04
C SER A 175 4.18 13.07 -4.35
N THR A 176 4.74 14.20 -4.78
CA THR A 176 6.19 14.35 -5.01
C THR A 176 6.99 14.22 -3.71
N THR A 177 6.47 14.78 -2.61
CA THR A 177 7.15 14.76 -1.31
C THR A 177 7.33 13.32 -0.79
N SER A 178 6.33 12.45 -0.97
CA SER A 178 6.45 11.04 -0.60
C SER A 178 7.41 10.26 -1.51
N MET A 179 7.61 10.70 -2.76
CA MET A 179 8.57 10.08 -3.68
C MET A 179 10.02 10.28 -3.23
N ASP A 180 10.36 11.46 -2.72
CA ASP A 180 11.72 11.76 -2.24
C ASP A 180 12.08 10.88 -1.03
N LEU A 181 11.18 10.79 -0.05
CA LEU A 181 11.36 9.91 1.10
C LEU A 181 11.45 8.44 0.69
N THR A 182 10.60 7.99 -0.24
CA THR A 182 10.64 6.62 -0.75
C THR A 182 11.95 6.32 -1.46
N ALA A 183 12.48 7.26 -2.23
CA ALA A 183 13.77 7.10 -2.90
C ALA A 183 14.91 6.91 -1.89
N ASP A 184 14.91 7.64 -0.79
CA ASP A 184 15.92 7.50 0.27
C ASP A 184 15.80 6.14 0.99
N VAL A 185 14.58 5.64 1.24
CA VAL A 185 14.38 4.28 1.77
C VAL A 185 15.00 3.22 0.83
N TYR A 186 14.77 3.33 -0.47
CA TYR A 186 15.36 2.38 -1.43
C TYR A 186 16.88 2.48 -1.51
N LYS A 187 17.45 3.69 -1.46
CA LYS A 187 18.91 3.86 -1.42
C LYS A 187 19.51 3.14 -0.20
N ILE A 188 18.92 3.33 0.97
CA ILE A 188 19.37 2.66 2.21
C ILE A 188 19.24 1.14 2.07
N TYR A 189 18.10 0.66 1.62
CA TYR A 189 17.84 -0.78 1.50
C TYR A 189 18.80 -1.48 0.53
N TYR A 190 19.08 -0.86 -0.62
CA TYR A 190 19.98 -1.40 -1.64
C TYR A 190 21.45 -0.98 -1.48
N GLY A 191 21.81 -0.24 -0.41
CA GLY A 191 23.17 0.22 -0.16
C GLY A 191 23.71 1.17 -1.24
N MET A 192 22.83 2.00 -1.81
CA MET A 192 23.19 2.99 -2.83
C MET A 192 23.69 4.27 -2.17
N GLU A 193 24.67 4.94 -2.79
CA GLU A 193 25.20 6.24 -2.35
C GLU A 193 24.32 7.42 -2.83
#